data_79ba4de5d2e392d01db7df4dfcdf6c7a
#
_entry.id   79ba4de5d2e392d01db7df4dfcdf6c7a
#
_cell.length_a   1.000
_cell.length_b   1.000
_cell.length_c   1.000
_cell.angle_alpha   90.00
_cell.angle_beta   90.00
_cell.angle_gamma   90.00
#
_symmetry.space_group_name_H-M   'P 1'
#
loop_
_entity.id
_entity.type
_entity.pdbx_description
1 polymer ?
#
loop_
_entity_poly.entity_id
_entity_poly.type
_entity_poly.pdbx_seq_one_letter_code
_entity_poly.pdbx_strand_id
1 'polypeptide(L)'
;MIVNLISDTVTIPSEGMLEAMFNAPVGDDVFKEDPSVNIFENQVADLFGKEAALFFPSGTMTNQTAIKIHTQPGDQLICDHYAHIYNYEGGGVSFNSGVSCKMIQGDRGKISAEQIKPCINSPD
;
A
#
# COMPACT_ATOMS: atom_id res chain seq x y z
N MET A 1 -16.51 5.48 -28.15
CA MET A 1 -15.64 5.03 -27.05
C MET A 1 -16.30 5.50 -25.74
N ILE A 2 -16.59 4.60 -24.80
CA ILE A 2 -17.11 4.98 -23.47
C ILE A 2 -15.89 5.13 -22.56
N VAL A 3 -15.69 6.33 -22.00
CA VAL A 3 -14.65 6.59 -21.00
C VAL A 3 -15.30 6.44 -19.63
N ASN A 4 -14.82 5.47 -18.83
CA ASN A 4 -15.30 5.21 -17.49
C ASN A 4 -14.23 5.66 -16.47
N LEU A 5 -14.54 6.66 -15.65
CA LEU A 5 -13.66 7.25 -14.65
C LEU A 5 -14.15 7.01 -13.21
N ILE A 6 -14.99 5.99 -13.01
CA ILE A 6 -15.52 5.67 -11.67
C ILE A 6 -14.40 5.23 -10.72
N SER A 7 -13.50 4.35 -11.18
CA SER A 7 -12.41 3.78 -10.39
C SER A 7 -11.36 3.16 -11.31
N ASP A 8 -10.13 3.06 -10.85
CA ASP A 8 -9.07 2.28 -11.49
C ASP A 8 -9.45 0.78 -11.58
N THR A 9 -10.25 0.30 -10.64
CA THR A 9 -10.70 -1.11 -10.59
C THR A 9 -11.60 -1.53 -11.74
N VAL A 10 -12.17 -0.60 -12.52
CA VAL A 10 -12.98 -0.94 -13.71
C VAL A 10 -12.13 -1.11 -14.98
N THR A 11 -10.83 -0.87 -14.91
CA THR A 11 -9.92 -1.09 -16.03
C THR A 11 -9.70 -2.58 -16.26
N ILE A 12 -9.55 -2.96 -17.52
CA ILE A 12 -9.25 -4.33 -17.92
C ILE A 12 -7.88 -4.38 -18.61
N PRO A 13 -7.15 -5.48 -18.52
CA PRO A 13 -5.88 -5.62 -19.21
C PRO A 13 -6.07 -5.57 -20.72
N SER A 14 -5.11 -4.99 -21.42
CA SER A 14 -5.03 -5.03 -22.88
C SER A 14 -4.68 -6.44 -23.38
N GLU A 15 -4.88 -6.71 -24.68
CA GLU A 15 -4.50 -7.99 -25.29
C GLU A 15 -3.01 -8.32 -25.06
N GLY A 16 -2.11 -7.34 -25.23
CA GLY A 16 -0.69 -7.54 -24.98
C GLY A 16 -0.36 -7.82 -23.51
N MET A 17 -1.10 -7.24 -22.56
CA MET A 17 -0.97 -7.57 -21.14
C MET A 17 -1.41 -9.00 -20.85
N LEU A 18 -2.53 -9.44 -21.44
CA LEU A 18 -3.02 -10.82 -21.29
C LEU A 18 -2.03 -11.82 -21.88
N GLU A 19 -1.46 -11.53 -23.04
CA GLU A 19 -0.44 -12.35 -23.69
C GLU A 19 0.84 -12.44 -22.82
N ALA A 20 1.29 -11.32 -22.28
CA ALA A 20 2.44 -11.29 -21.38
C ALA A 20 2.20 -12.10 -20.10
N MET A 21 1.01 -12.00 -19.53
CA MET A 21 0.62 -12.79 -18.35
C MET A 21 0.59 -14.30 -18.67
N PHE A 22 0.05 -14.68 -19.83
CA PHE A 22 -0.05 -16.07 -20.23
C PHE A 22 1.32 -16.71 -20.48
N ASN A 23 2.26 -15.96 -21.04
CA ASN A 23 3.60 -16.43 -21.36
C ASN A 23 4.65 -16.17 -20.26
N ALA A 24 4.27 -15.57 -19.14
CA ALA A 24 5.22 -15.28 -18.07
C ALA A 24 5.82 -16.58 -17.50
N PRO A 25 7.13 -16.64 -17.34
CA PRO A 25 7.76 -17.74 -16.65
C PRO A 25 7.36 -17.72 -15.17
N VAL A 26 7.02 -18.88 -14.63
CA VAL A 26 6.58 -19.03 -13.24
C VAL A 26 7.48 -20.01 -12.50
N GLY A 27 7.56 -19.87 -11.19
CA GLY A 27 8.35 -20.73 -10.31
C GLY A 27 7.83 -20.69 -8.88
N ASP A 28 8.55 -21.35 -7.97
CA ASP A 28 8.19 -21.38 -6.56
C ASP A 28 8.69 -20.12 -5.84
N ASP A 29 7.77 -19.18 -5.60
CA ASP A 29 8.08 -17.91 -4.94
C ASP A 29 8.52 -18.10 -3.46
N VAL A 30 8.09 -19.17 -2.80
CA VAL A 30 8.50 -19.48 -1.42
C VAL A 30 10.02 -19.63 -1.32
N PHE A 31 10.65 -20.21 -2.35
CA PHE A 31 12.10 -20.36 -2.44
C PHE A 31 12.78 -19.30 -3.31
N LYS A 32 12.07 -18.24 -3.68
CA LYS A 32 12.55 -17.19 -4.59
C LYS A 32 12.97 -17.73 -5.97
N GLU A 33 12.28 -18.72 -6.45
CA GLU A 33 12.53 -19.37 -7.75
C GLU A 33 11.55 -18.88 -8.83
N ASP A 34 10.61 -17.98 -8.51
CA ASP A 34 9.74 -17.37 -9.52
C ASP A 34 10.48 -16.22 -10.23
N PRO A 35 10.84 -16.39 -11.54
CA PRO A 35 11.63 -15.39 -12.24
C PRO A 35 10.81 -14.12 -12.52
N SER A 36 9.49 -14.20 -12.70
CA SER A 36 8.65 -13.03 -12.96
C SER A 36 8.55 -12.13 -11.74
N VAL A 37 8.37 -12.70 -10.55
CA VAL A 37 8.36 -11.96 -9.29
C VAL A 37 9.72 -11.32 -9.04
N ASN A 38 10.81 -12.08 -9.18
CA ASN A 38 12.16 -11.59 -8.94
C ASN A 38 12.54 -10.44 -9.87
N ILE A 39 12.24 -10.56 -11.17
CA ILE A 39 12.48 -9.49 -12.14
C ILE A 39 11.68 -8.25 -11.80
N PHE A 40 10.42 -8.40 -11.45
CA PHE A 40 9.54 -7.29 -11.11
C PHE A 40 10.03 -6.55 -9.85
N GLU A 41 10.37 -7.26 -8.79
CA GLU A 41 10.91 -6.68 -7.56
C GLU A 41 12.20 -5.88 -7.84
N ASN A 42 13.14 -6.44 -8.60
CA ASN A 42 14.37 -5.75 -8.97
C ASN A 42 14.09 -4.49 -9.80
N GLN A 43 13.21 -4.56 -10.81
CA GLN A 43 12.86 -3.40 -11.64
C GLN A 43 12.22 -2.27 -10.80
N VAL A 44 11.37 -2.61 -9.84
CA VAL A 44 10.75 -1.61 -8.95
C VAL A 44 11.78 -1.01 -8.01
N ALA A 45 12.67 -1.82 -7.43
CA ALA A 45 13.76 -1.34 -6.59
C ALA A 45 14.65 -0.34 -7.37
N ASP A 46 15.06 -0.69 -8.57
CA ASP A 46 15.89 0.17 -9.45
C ASP A 46 15.16 1.46 -9.80
N LEU A 47 13.88 1.37 -10.18
CA LEU A 47 13.06 2.54 -10.55
C LEU A 47 12.99 3.58 -9.43
N PHE A 48 12.92 3.14 -8.18
CA PHE A 48 12.85 4.01 -7.01
C PHE A 48 14.20 4.25 -6.32
N GLY A 49 15.29 3.67 -6.82
CA GLY A 49 16.63 3.80 -6.24
C GLY A 49 16.68 3.24 -4.82
N LYS A 50 16.05 2.08 -4.59
CA LYS A 50 16.00 1.38 -3.30
C LYS A 50 16.82 0.10 -3.35
N GLU A 51 17.22 -0.39 -2.17
CA GLU A 51 17.97 -1.65 -2.04
C GLU A 51 17.16 -2.86 -2.48
N ALA A 52 15.86 -2.84 -2.24
CA ALA A 52 14.94 -3.92 -2.56
C ALA A 52 13.51 -3.42 -2.70
N ALA A 53 12.69 -4.24 -3.32
CA ALA A 53 11.23 -4.12 -3.31
C ALA A 53 10.65 -5.49 -2.96
N LEU A 54 9.40 -5.50 -2.51
CA LEU A 54 8.67 -6.72 -2.19
C LEU A 54 7.29 -6.67 -2.83
N PHE A 55 6.96 -7.70 -3.60
CA PHE A 55 5.65 -7.84 -4.21
C PHE A 55 4.60 -8.31 -3.18
N PHE A 56 3.43 -7.69 -3.24
CA PHE A 56 2.24 -8.12 -2.50
C PHE A 56 1.05 -8.28 -3.44
N PRO A 57 0.21 -9.30 -3.24
CA PRO A 57 -0.93 -9.56 -4.13
C PRO A 57 -2.07 -8.54 -3.99
N SER A 58 -2.01 -7.65 -2.99
CA SER A 58 -2.98 -6.57 -2.83
C SER A 58 -2.38 -5.33 -2.15
N GLY A 59 -2.89 -4.14 -2.50
CA GLY A 59 -2.52 -2.89 -1.85
C GLY A 59 -2.88 -2.86 -0.36
N THR A 60 -3.98 -3.48 0.05
CA THR A 60 -4.34 -3.64 1.46
C THR A 60 -3.27 -4.41 2.23
N MET A 61 -2.77 -5.52 1.68
CA MET A 61 -1.70 -6.29 2.32
C MET A 61 -0.41 -5.47 2.43
N THR A 62 -0.06 -4.71 1.39
CA THR A 62 1.09 -3.79 1.40
C THR A 62 0.96 -2.76 2.52
N ASN A 63 -0.18 -2.07 2.59
CA ASN A 63 -0.44 -1.04 3.60
C ASN A 63 -0.38 -1.62 5.02
N GLN A 64 -1.05 -2.74 5.26
CA GLN A 64 -1.09 -3.36 6.58
C GLN A 64 0.29 -3.85 7.02
N THR A 65 1.09 -4.39 6.10
CA THR A 65 2.46 -4.80 6.37
C THR A 65 3.34 -3.59 6.69
N ALA A 66 3.26 -2.52 5.88
CA ALA A 66 4.02 -1.30 6.13
C ALA A 66 3.69 -0.69 7.49
N ILE A 67 2.42 -0.62 7.86
CA ILE A 67 2.01 -0.13 9.18
C ILE A 67 2.60 -1.03 10.28
N LYS A 68 2.47 -2.35 10.12
CA LYS A 68 2.93 -3.32 11.11
C LYS A 68 4.43 -3.23 11.42
N ILE A 69 5.26 -3.05 10.40
CA ILE A 69 6.73 -2.99 10.58
C ILE A 69 7.22 -1.65 11.15
N HIS A 70 6.41 -0.59 11.06
CA HIS A 70 6.75 0.76 11.54
C HIS A 70 6.09 1.13 12.86
N THR A 71 5.29 0.23 13.45
CA THR A 71 4.51 0.55 14.65
C THR A 71 4.53 -0.60 15.66
N GLN A 72 4.18 -0.26 16.90
CA GLN A 72 3.95 -1.20 17.99
C GLN A 72 2.51 -1.04 18.53
N PRO A 73 1.92 -2.08 19.18
CA PRO A 73 0.65 -1.94 19.86
C PRO A 73 0.66 -0.77 20.84
N GLY A 74 -0.35 0.10 20.74
CA GLY A 74 -0.46 1.33 21.53
C GLY A 74 0.02 2.59 20.82
N ASP A 75 0.72 2.47 19.70
CA ASP A 75 1.08 3.61 18.86
C ASP A 75 -0.13 4.29 18.22
N GLN A 76 0.09 5.51 17.74
CA GLN A 76 -0.89 6.28 16.98
C GLN A 76 -0.40 6.54 15.58
N LEU A 77 -1.26 6.28 14.60
CA LEU A 77 -1.08 6.61 13.19
C LEU A 77 -1.90 7.85 12.85
N ILE A 78 -1.26 8.86 12.29
CA ILE A 78 -1.95 10.08 11.85
C ILE A 78 -2.21 9.99 10.35
N CYS A 79 -3.45 10.16 9.94
CA CYS A 79 -3.85 10.09 8.54
C CYS A 79 -4.97 11.09 8.20
N ASP A 80 -5.20 11.30 6.91
CA ASP A 80 -6.36 12.06 6.45
C ASP A 80 -7.67 11.32 6.77
N HIS A 81 -8.75 12.08 6.99
CA HIS A 81 -10.07 11.53 7.29
C HIS A 81 -10.59 10.55 6.23
N TYR A 82 -10.19 10.73 4.97
CA TYR A 82 -10.59 9.86 3.85
C TYR A 82 -9.52 8.82 3.51
N ALA A 83 -8.50 8.64 4.34
CA ALA A 83 -7.45 7.65 4.08
C ALA A 83 -8.03 6.25 3.89
N HIS A 84 -7.57 5.56 2.85
CA HIS A 84 -8.01 4.21 2.49
C HIS A 84 -7.78 3.20 3.62
N ILE A 85 -6.63 3.30 4.28
CA ILE A 85 -6.23 2.43 5.40
C ILE A 85 -7.22 2.44 6.57
N TYR A 86 -7.93 3.55 6.75
CA TYR A 86 -8.96 3.66 7.79
C TYR A 86 -10.35 3.24 7.29
N ASN A 87 -10.74 3.71 6.09
CA ASN A 87 -12.12 3.59 5.63
C ASN A 87 -12.42 2.26 4.92
N TYR A 88 -11.41 1.63 4.26
CA TYR A 88 -11.65 0.54 3.31
C TYR A 88 -10.84 -0.73 3.56
N GLU A 89 -10.11 -0.81 4.67
CA GLU A 89 -9.26 -1.97 4.99
C GLU A 89 -9.74 -2.76 6.23
N GLY A 90 -11.06 -2.73 6.50
CA GLY A 90 -11.69 -3.61 7.50
C GLY A 90 -11.22 -3.40 8.95
N GLY A 91 -10.73 -2.20 9.29
CA GLY A 91 -10.15 -1.95 10.62
C GLY A 91 -8.76 -2.56 10.81
N GLY A 92 -8.08 -2.89 9.72
CA GLY A 92 -6.79 -3.60 9.72
C GLY A 92 -5.72 -2.92 10.57
N VAL A 93 -5.67 -1.59 10.61
CA VAL A 93 -4.70 -0.84 11.44
C VAL A 93 -4.79 -1.25 12.91
N SER A 94 -6.00 -1.29 13.46
CA SER A 94 -6.22 -1.70 14.85
C SER A 94 -6.07 -3.21 15.03
N PHE A 95 -6.62 -4.00 14.11
CA PHE A 95 -6.64 -5.45 14.23
C PHE A 95 -5.24 -6.07 14.07
N ASN A 96 -4.50 -5.69 13.03
CA ASN A 96 -3.20 -6.29 12.72
C ASN A 96 -2.06 -5.69 13.55
N SER A 97 -2.12 -4.39 13.85
CA SER A 97 -1.00 -3.66 14.44
C SER A 97 -1.25 -3.18 15.87
N GLY A 98 -2.51 -3.19 16.34
CA GLY A 98 -2.85 -2.66 17.66
C GLY A 98 -2.70 -1.14 17.75
N VAL A 99 -2.81 -0.45 16.62
CA VAL A 99 -2.55 0.99 16.46
C VAL A 99 -3.87 1.74 16.37
N SER A 100 -3.96 2.90 17.02
CA SER A 100 -5.09 3.80 16.88
C SER A 100 -4.88 4.79 15.74
N CYS A 101 -5.96 5.16 15.05
CA CYS A 101 -5.89 6.20 14.02
C CYS A 101 -6.33 7.56 14.58
N LYS A 102 -5.49 8.58 14.38
CA LYS A 102 -5.82 9.99 14.55
C LYS A 102 -6.11 10.59 13.18
N MET A 103 -7.38 10.84 12.92
CA MET A 103 -7.80 11.39 11.64
C MET A 103 -7.77 12.91 11.66
N ILE A 104 -7.24 13.50 10.60
CA ILE A 104 -7.20 14.94 10.36
C ILE A 104 -7.99 15.26 9.09
N GLN A 105 -8.78 16.31 9.13
CA GLN A 105 -9.46 16.82 7.94
C GLN A 105 -8.45 17.60 7.08
N GLY A 106 -7.98 16.97 6.04
CA GLY A 106 -7.08 17.57 5.06
C GLY A 106 -7.81 18.30 3.93
N ASP A 107 -7.05 18.95 3.06
CA ASP A 107 -7.54 19.51 1.79
C ASP A 107 -7.34 18.49 0.66
N ARG A 108 -8.42 17.91 0.18
CA ARG A 108 -8.41 16.84 -0.85
C ARG A 108 -7.47 15.69 -0.53
N GLY A 109 -7.48 15.23 0.71
CA GLY A 109 -6.63 14.14 1.19
C GLY A 109 -5.19 14.55 1.56
N LYS A 110 -4.85 15.84 1.48
CA LYS A 110 -3.52 16.35 1.86
C LYS A 110 -3.58 16.94 3.25
N ILE A 111 -2.70 16.47 4.12
CA ILE A 111 -2.49 17.01 5.48
C ILE A 111 -1.15 17.72 5.54
N SER A 112 -1.10 18.84 6.27
CA SER A 112 0.12 19.65 6.42
C SER A 112 0.84 19.34 7.74
N ALA A 113 2.11 19.73 7.81
CA ALA A 113 2.90 19.60 9.03
C ALA A 113 2.28 20.38 10.21
N GLU A 114 1.68 21.54 9.93
CA GLU A 114 1.01 22.38 10.95
C GLU A 114 -0.22 21.67 11.53
N GLN A 115 -0.94 20.89 10.71
CA GLN A 115 -2.08 20.09 11.17
C GLN A 115 -1.63 18.83 11.95
N ILE A 116 -0.47 18.29 11.61
CA ILE A 116 0.09 17.10 12.29
C ILE A 116 0.63 17.44 13.68
N LYS A 117 1.37 18.56 13.82
CA LYS A 117 2.04 18.95 15.07
C LYS A 117 1.17 18.84 16.33
N PRO A 118 -0.08 19.38 16.37
CA PRO A 118 -0.92 19.30 17.55
C PRO A 118 -1.48 17.88 17.82
N CYS A 119 -1.29 16.96 16.88
CA CYS A 119 -1.75 15.57 17.00
C CYS A 119 -0.65 14.63 17.53
N ILE A 120 0.59 15.12 17.64
CA ILE A 120 1.70 14.35 18.21
C ILE A 120 1.51 14.31 19.72
N ASN A 121 1.45 13.10 20.28
CA ASN A 121 1.35 12.92 21.72
C ASN A 121 2.59 13.45 22.42
N SER A 122 2.41 14.10 23.58
CA SER A 122 3.53 14.51 24.41
C SER A 122 4.27 13.27 24.91
N PRO A 123 5.60 13.25 24.91
CA PRO A 123 6.32 12.22 25.65
C PRO A 123 6.07 12.48 27.16
N ASP A 124 5.31 11.60 27.80
CA ASP A 124 5.11 11.63 29.27
C ASP A 124 6.32 11.05 29.98
#